data_03cf44e6014b912744635ab5ca7f2fc6
#
_entry.id   03cf44e6014b912744635ab5ca7f2fc6
#
_cell.length_a   1.000
_cell.length_b   1.000
_cell.length_c   1.000
_cell.angle_alpha   90.00
_cell.angle_beta   90.00
_cell.angle_gamma   90.00
#
_symmetry.space_group_name_H-M   'P 1'
#
loop_
_entity.id
_entity.type
_entity.pdbx_description
1 polymer ?
#
loop_
_entity_poly.entity_id
_entity_poly.type
_entity_poly.pdbx_seq_one_letter_code
_entity_poly.pdbx_strand_id
1 'polypeptide(L)'
;MNVNRYLYVCLMGVMAWMLTSCSVTRHLPDGTYLLDEVKVLSEENPSVTSSLKQKVRQQPNVKTFGLFRLPLRLYSLSGKRDNFVNRMLRNIGEEPRIYNDTLTRKSCEVMRLSLVNQGYLKAKVAAETEIERRKAKVYYYAHPGRQYRISEVRYLCLDSVMLGHVLADSVNSAIKLGMPFDANVLNDERSRIATLLQREGYYGFKKEYVTYIADTARNSTDVAMSVRIRSGNMTQNAEQGRAVYT
;
A
#
# COMPACT_ATOMS: atom_id res chain seq x y z
N MET A 1 8.24 -61.57 -8.22
CA MET A 1 8.51 -60.27 -8.86
C MET A 1 7.58 -59.18 -8.43
N ASN A 2 7.27 -58.96 -7.16
CA ASN A 2 6.41 -57.84 -6.72
C ASN A 2 6.71 -57.32 -5.29
N VAL A 3 7.70 -57.86 -4.59
CA VAL A 3 8.03 -57.46 -3.21
C VAL A 3 8.53 -56.01 -3.16
N ASN A 4 9.36 -55.58 -4.10
CA ASN A 4 9.87 -54.21 -4.16
C ASN A 4 8.75 -53.16 -4.40
N ARG A 5 7.72 -53.52 -5.15
CA ARG A 5 6.60 -52.59 -5.43
C ARG A 5 5.74 -52.36 -4.19
N TYR A 6 5.49 -53.41 -3.40
CA TYR A 6 4.80 -53.25 -2.11
C TYR A 6 5.63 -52.53 -1.07
N LEU A 7 6.96 -52.71 -1.07
CA LEU A 7 7.88 -51.97 -0.23
C LEU A 7 7.86 -50.49 -0.51
N TYR A 8 7.88 -50.09 -1.79
CA TYR A 8 7.77 -48.67 -2.20
C TYR A 8 6.41 -48.08 -1.83
N VAL A 9 5.31 -48.81 -2.00
CA VAL A 9 3.96 -48.34 -1.63
C VAL A 9 3.85 -48.17 -0.11
N CYS A 10 4.36 -49.13 0.68
CA CYS A 10 4.41 -49.00 2.14
C CYS A 10 5.31 -47.83 2.58
N LEU A 11 6.47 -47.65 1.95
CA LEU A 11 7.38 -46.54 2.27
C LEU A 11 6.75 -45.17 1.95
N MET A 12 6.08 -45.08 0.80
CA MET A 12 5.30 -43.88 0.44
C MET A 12 4.12 -43.63 1.38
N GLY A 13 3.42 -44.70 1.82
CA GLY A 13 2.32 -44.60 2.80
C GLY A 13 2.81 -44.13 4.17
N VAL A 14 3.91 -44.66 4.67
CA VAL A 14 4.54 -44.22 5.94
C VAL A 14 5.05 -42.79 5.84
N MET A 15 5.66 -42.40 4.72
CA MET A 15 6.13 -41.04 4.47
C MET A 15 4.95 -40.05 4.38
N ALA A 16 3.85 -40.44 3.74
CA ALA A 16 2.63 -39.62 3.69
C ALA A 16 2.00 -39.47 5.10
N TRP A 17 2.02 -40.54 5.93
CA TRP A 17 1.48 -40.52 7.29
C TRP A 17 2.32 -39.66 8.24
N MET A 18 3.64 -39.66 8.10
CA MET A 18 4.53 -38.75 8.85
C MET A 18 4.30 -37.27 8.53
N LEU A 19 3.86 -36.91 7.30
CA LEU A 19 3.58 -35.55 6.88
C LEU A 19 2.30 -34.97 7.49
N THR A 20 1.38 -35.79 7.99
CA THR A 20 0.10 -35.32 8.57
C THR A 20 0.18 -34.98 10.05
N SER A 21 1.19 -35.49 10.79
CA SER A 21 1.24 -35.41 12.25
C SER A 21 1.93 -34.19 12.86
N CYS A 22 2.65 -33.39 12.08
CA CYS A 22 3.35 -32.21 12.64
C CYS A 22 2.46 -30.95 12.67
N SER A 23 2.06 -30.53 13.88
CA SER A 23 1.39 -29.25 14.10
C SER A 23 2.40 -28.11 13.89
N VAL A 24 2.24 -27.35 12.81
CA VAL A 24 3.05 -26.16 12.48
C VAL A 24 3.02 -25.11 13.60
N THR A 25 2.02 -25.15 14.46
CA THR A 25 1.83 -24.21 15.57
C THR A 25 2.54 -24.62 16.86
N ARG A 26 3.28 -25.77 16.87
CA ARG A 26 3.92 -26.34 18.07
C ARG A 26 5.02 -25.44 18.66
N HIS A 27 5.71 -24.68 17.80
CA HIS A 27 6.84 -23.83 18.22
C HIS A 27 6.45 -22.36 18.40
N LEU A 28 5.16 -22.04 18.32
CA LEU A 28 4.68 -20.68 18.57
C LEU A 28 4.71 -20.38 20.08
N PRO A 29 5.18 -19.19 20.49
CA PRO A 29 5.06 -18.72 21.87
C PRO A 29 3.60 -18.76 22.34
N ASP A 30 3.41 -18.92 23.66
CA ASP A 30 2.06 -18.94 24.23
C ASP A 30 1.37 -17.59 24.01
N GLY A 31 0.06 -17.64 23.72
CA GLY A 31 -0.73 -16.44 23.42
C GLY A 31 -0.51 -15.85 22.01
N THR A 32 0.31 -16.49 21.17
CA THR A 32 0.53 -16.03 19.79
C THR A 32 -0.19 -16.92 18.76
N TYR A 33 -0.48 -16.33 17.58
CA TYR A 33 -1.18 -16.98 16.49
C TYR A 33 -0.34 -16.94 15.23
N LEU A 34 -0.30 -18.06 14.49
CA LEU A 34 0.32 -18.11 13.17
C LEU A 34 -0.50 -17.30 12.16
N LEU A 35 0.11 -16.40 11.43
CA LEU A 35 -0.56 -15.73 10.31
C LEU A 35 -0.73 -16.72 9.15
N ASP A 36 -1.96 -17.23 9.03
CA ASP A 36 -2.28 -18.30 8.06
C ASP A 36 -2.69 -17.74 6.70
N GLU A 37 -3.52 -16.73 6.67
CA GLU A 37 -4.03 -16.16 5.43
C GLU A 37 -4.23 -14.65 5.54
N VAL A 38 -3.98 -13.96 4.42
CA VAL A 38 -4.31 -12.54 4.27
C VAL A 38 -5.02 -12.37 2.95
N LYS A 39 -6.22 -11.81 3.00
CA LYS A 39 -7.02 -11.46 1.82
C LYS A 39 -7.37 -9.97 1.83
N VAL A 40 -7.37 -9.38 0.65
CA VAL A 40 -7.88 -8.02 0.41
C VAL A 40 -9.05 -8.13 -0.54
N LEU A 41 -10.19 -7.62 -0.13
CA LEU A 41 -11.45 -7.71 -0.84
C LEU A 41 -12.00 -6.30 -1.09
N SER A 42 -12.53 -6.07 -2.28
CA SER A 42 -13.29 -4.88 -2.62
C SER A 42 -14.39 -5.27 -3.58
N GLU A 43 -15.62 -5.18 -3.13
CA GLU A 43 -16.80 -5.53 -3.94
C GLU A 43 -17.12 -4.43 -4.95
N GLU A 44 -16.95 -3.16 -4.53
CA GLU A 44 -17.27 -2.00 -5.35
C GLU A 44 -16.29 -1.80 -6.53
N ASN A 45 -15.01 -2.11 -6.32
CA ASN A 45 -13.97 -1.90 -7.33
C ASN A 45 -12.85 -2.95 -7.22
N PRO A 46 -12.99 -4.11 -7.91
CA PRO A 46 -11.98 -5.16 -7.88
C PRO A 46 -10.60 -4.72 -8.40
N SER A 47 -10.54 -3.69 -9.26
CA SER A 47 -9.26 -3.24 -9.85
C SER A 47 -8.30 -2.65 -8.82
N VAL A 48 -8.81 -2.06 -7.72
CA VAL A 48 -7.96 -1.51 -6.65
C VAL A 48 -7.35 -2.61 -5.76
N THR A 49 -7.92 -3.81 -5.77
CA THR A 49 -7.49 -4.91 -4.88
C THR A 49 -6.03 -5.29 -5.07
N SER A 50 -5.54 -5.31 -6.32
CA SER A 50 -4.16 -5.67 -6.64
C SER A 50 -3.16 -4.65 -6.08
N SER A 51 -3.46 -3.36 -6.20
CA SER A 51 -2.62 -2.29 -5.66
C SER A 51 -2.62 -2.28 -4.12
N LEU A 52 -3.77 -2.58 -3.51
CA LEU A 52 -3.91 -2.63 -2.05
C LEU A 52 -3.20 -3.83 -1.43
N LYS A 53 -3.15 -4.99 -2.10
CA LYS A 53 -2.40 -6.17 -1.64
C LYS A 53 -0.93 -5.84 -1.35
N GLN A 54 -0.32 -4.98 -2.16
CA GLN A 54 1.07 -4.55 -1.96
C GLN A 54 1.27 -3.65 -0.73
N LYS A 55 0.19 -3.09 -0.18
CA LYS A 55 0.22 -2.21 0.99
C LYS A 55 0.07 -2.95 2.32
N VAL A 56 -0.19 -4.25 2.28
CA VAL A 56 -0.27 -5.10 3.47
C VAL A 56 1.09 -5.18 4.16
N ARG A 57 1.13 -4.84 5.45
CA ARG A 57 2.37 -4.79 6.25
C ARG A 57 2.83 -6.16 6.75
N GLN A 58 1.94 -7.15 6.78
CA GLN A 58 2.27 -8.50 7.20
C GLN A 58 1.78 -9.52 6.18
N GLN A 59 2.65 -10.43 5.81
CA GLN A 59 2.36 -11.46 4.80
C GLN A 59 2.46 -12.85 5.46
N PRO A 60 1.60 -13.81 5.11
CA PRO A 60 1.72 -15.17 5.61
C PRO A 60 2.96 -15.86 5.05
N ASN A 61 3.36 -16.97 5.69
CA ASN A 61 4.42 -17.81 5.17
C ASN A 61 4.12 -18.30 3.75
N VAL A 62 5.17 -18.45 2.94
CA VAL A 62 5.05 -18.86 1.53
C VAL A 62 4.46 -20.27 1.42
N LYS A 63 3.49 -20.42 0.52
CA LYS A 63 2.94 -21.74 0.15
C LYS A 63 3.69 -22.30 -1.05
N THR A 64 4.30 -23.46 -0.90
CA THR A 64 4.92 -24.20 -2.00
C THR A 64 3.82 -24.88 -2.83
N PHE A 65 3.84 -24.68 -4.15
CA PHE A 65 2.81 -25.14 -5.09
C PHE A 65 1.36 -24.72 -4.71
N GLY A 66 1.20 -23.62 -3.96
CA GLY A 66 -0.11 -23.08 -3.56
C GLY A 66 -0.85 -23.89 -2.47
N LEU A 67 -0.41 -25.11 -2.16
CA LEU A 67 -1.12 -26.07 -1.28
C LEU A 67 -0.42 -26.27 0.08
N PHE A 68 0.90 -26.40 0.08
CA PHE A 68 1.66 -26.78 1.26
C PHE A 68 2.66 -25.71 1.68
N ARG A 69 2.80 -25.47 2.99
CA ARG A 69 3.87 -24.64 3.55
C ARG A 69 5.07 -25.50 3.91
N LEU A 70 5.73 -26.07 2.87
CA LEU A 70 6.84 -26.97 3.08
C LEU A 70 7.98 -26.32 3.88
N PRO A 71 8.45 -25.07 3.58
CA PRO A 71 9.49 -24.44 4.38
C PRO A 71 9.11 -24.28 5.85
N LEU A 72 7.87 -23.89 6.15
CA LEU A 72 7.38 -23.73 7.50
C LEU A 72 7.29 -25.09 8.23
N ARG A 73 6.92 -26.19 7.52
CA ARG A 73 6.94 -27.53 8.08
C ARG A 73 8.35 -28.02 8.38
N LEU A 74 9.32 -27.77 7.49
CA LEU A 74 10.71 -28.10 7.71
C LEU A 74 11.26 -27.37 8.95
N TYR A 75 10.95 -26.09 9.12
CA TYR A 75 11.29 -25.36 10.33
C TYR A 75 10.65 -26.00 11.58
N SER A 76 9.38 -26.40 11.51
CA SER A 76 8.66 -26.99 12.63
C SER A 76 9.16 -28.39 13.04
N LEU A 77 9.86 -29.09 12.14
CA LEU A 77 10.53 -30.36 12.42
C LEU A 77 11.86 -30.17 13.16
N SER A 78 12.44 -28.97 13.13
CA SER A 78 13.67 -28.70 13.87
C SER A 78 13.41 -28.78 15.38
N GLY A 79 14.25 -29.54 16.09
CA GLY A 79 14.19 -29.65 17.54
C GLY A 79 14.85 -28.46 18.26
N LYS A 80 14.66 -28.37 19.59
CA LYS A 80 15.30 -27.35 20.44
C LYS A 80 16.81 -27.51 20.58
N ARG A 81 17.36 -28.74 20.32
CA ARG A 81 18.81 -29.02 20.43
C ARG A 81 19.54 -28.44 19.23
N ASP A 82 20.71 -27.87 19.48
CA ASP A 82 21.56 -27.28 18.42
C ASP A 82 22.44 -28.36 17.76
N ASN A 83 21.81 -29.24 16.98
CA ASN A 83 22.48 -30.27 16.20
C ASN A 83 22.59 -29.79 14.74
N PHE A 84 23.56 -30.34 13.98
CA PHE A 84 23.73 -30.06 12.56
C PHE A 84 22.44 -30.18 11.74
N VAL A 85 21.65 -31.25 11.98
CA VAL A 85 20.37 -31.49 11.30
C VAL A 85 19.35 -30.39 11.63
N ASN A 86 19.22 -30.00 12.90
CA ASN A 86 18.29 -28.95 13.31
C ASN A 86 18.69 -27.58 12.76
N ARG A 87 19.98 -27.30 12.69
CA ARG A 87 20.51 -26.06 12.07
C ARG A 87 20.22 -26.05 10.58
N MET A 88 20.44 -27.16 9.88
CA MET A 88 20.11 -27.29 8.46
C MET A 88 18.60 -27.11 8.21
N LEU A 89 17.72 -27.73 9.01
CA LEU A 89 16.28 -27.60 8.91
C LEU A 89 15.79 -26.16 9.16
N ARG A 90 16.42 -25.43 10.09
CA ARG A 90 16.13 -24.01 10.35
C ARG A 90 16.59 -23.10 9.20
N ASN A 91 17.76 -23.40 8.61
CA ASN A 91 18.28 -22.60 7.49
C ASN A 91 17.48 -22.78 6.19
N ILE A 92 16.94 -23.98 5.94
CA ILE A 92 16.10 -24.26 4.78
C ILE A 92 14.64 -23.88 5.05
N GLY A 93 14.23 -23.95 6.30
CA GLY A 93 12.87 -23.65 6.74
C GLY A 93 12.60 -22.16 6.83
N GLU A 94 11.32 -21.80 6.81
CA GLU A 94 10.85 -20.44 7.05
C GLU A 94 10.30 -20.33 8.48
N GLU A 95 10.75 -19.34 9.23
CA GLU A 95 10.26 -19.07 10.58
C GLU A 95 8.76 -18.74 10.54
N PRO A 96 7.96 -19.23 11.53
CA PRO A 96 6.53 -18.95 11.57
C PRO A 96 6.26 -17.46 11.75
N ARG A 97 5.51 -16.89 10.83
CA ARG A 97 5.08 -15.49 10.89
C ARG A 97 3.91 -15.33 11.85
N ILE A 98 4.16 -14.60 12.91
CA ILE A 98 3.18 -14.38 13.98
C ILE A 98 2.24 -13.24 13.57
N TYR A 99 0.94 -13.46 13.78
CA TYR A 99 -0.07 -12.42 13.61
C TYR A 99 0.16 -11.25 14.58
N ASN A 100 0.04 -10.03 14.06
CA ASN A 100 0.18 -8.81 14.83
C ASN A 100 -0.96 -7.83 14.49
N ASP A 101 -1.81 -7.57 15.48
CA ASP A 101 -2.96 -6.65 15.34
C ASP A 101 -2.54 -5.22 15.00
N THR A 102 -1.43 -4.73 15.58
CA THR A 102 -0.91 -3.40 15.26
C THR A 102 -0.54 -3.26 13.77
N LEU A 103 0.05 -4.32 13.18
CA LEU A 103 0.36 -4.32 11.74
C LEU A 103 -0.90 -4.40 10.88
N THR A 104 -1.95 -5.09 11.36
CA THR A 104 -3.26 -5.12 10.70
C THR A 104 -3.86 -3.72 10.64
N ARG A 105 -3.92 -3.00 11.76
CA ARG A 105 -4.43 -1.62 11.81
C ARG A 105 -3.60 -0.66 10.95
N LYS A 106 -2.27 -0.77 10.99
CA LYS A 106 -1.38 0.02 10.13
C LYS A 106 -1.61 -0.28 8.65
N SER A 107 -1.91 -1.54 8.29
CA SER A 107 -2.24 -1.91 6.91
C SER A 107 -3.55 -1.25 6.46
N CYS A 108 -4.60 -1.26 7.28
CA CYS A 108 -5.85 -0.55 6.98
C CYS A 108 -5.61 0.94 6.69
N GLU A 109 -4.82 1.60 7.54
CA GLU A 109 -4.55 3.03 7.37
C GLU A 109 -3.74 3.31 6.10
N VAL A 110 -2.69 2.52 5.81
CA VAL A 110 -1.89 2.67 4.59
C VAL A 110 -2.73 2.41 3.33
N MET A 111 -3.62 1.42 3.36
CA MET A 111 -4.54 1.14 2.26
C MET A 111 -5.53 2.31 2.07
N ARG A 112 -6.12 2.81 3.17
CA ARG A 112 -7.02 3.96 3.13
C ARG A 112 -6.33 5.18 2.54
N LEU A 113 -5.13 5.53 3.01
CA LEU A 113 -4.34 6.63 2.47
C LEU A 113 -3.98 6.42 0.99
N SER A 114 -3.67 5.18 0.59
CA SER A 114 -3.41 4.86 -0.81
C SER A 114 -4.62 5.12 -1.70
N LEU A 115 -5.83 4.80 -1.23
CA LEU A 115 -7.07 5.10 -1.94
C LEU A 115 -7.37 6.59 -2.00
N VAL A 116 -7.18 7.31 -0.88
CA VAL A 116 -7.33 8.77 -0.82
C VAL A 116 -6.40 9.45 -1.85
N ASN A 117 -5.15 9.01 -1.93
CA ASN A 117 -4.18 9.52 -2.90
C ASN A 117 -4.56 9.25 -4.36
N GLN A 118 -5.42 8.25 -4.62
CA GLN A 118 -5.96 7.92 -5.94
C GLN A 118 -7.32 8.58 -6.22
N GLY A 119 -7.73 9.51 -5.38
CA GLY A 119 -8.97 10.26 -5.54
C GLY A 119 -10.22 9.66 -4.89
N TYR A 120 -10.09 8.59 -4.13
CA TYR A 120 -11.19 8.03 -3.35
C TYR A 120 -11.24 8.68 -1.96
N LEU A 121 -11.58 9.96 -1.90
CA LEU A 121 -11.45 10.80 -0.68
C LEU A 121 -12.28 10.30 0.50
N LYS A 122 -13.37 9.56 0.26
CA LYS A 122 -14.24 8.98 1.28
C LYS A 122 -13.97 7.49 1.52
N ALA A 123 -12.84 6.96 1.05
CA ALA A 123 -12.50 5.56 1.20
C ALA A 123 -12.43 5.11 2.66
N LYS A 124 -12.95 3.92 2.90
CA LYS A 124 -12.89 3.23 4.19
C LYS A 124 -12.23 1.87 4.00
N VAL A 125 -11.41 1.46 4.96
CA VAL A 125 -10.81 0.12 4.99
C VAL A 125 -10.97 -0.43 6.39
N ALA A 126 -11.58 -1.59 6.50
CA ALA A 126 -11.74 -2.35 7.74
C ALA A 126 -10.98 -3.68 7.65
N ALA A 127 -10.67 -4.30 8.77
CA ALA A 127 -10.12 -5.63 8.82
C ALA A 127 -10.90 -6.48 9.81
N GLU A 128 -11.11 -7.75 9.43
CA GLU A 128 -11.63 -8.80 10.30
C GLU A 128 -10.58 -9.88 10.46
N THR A 129 -10.47 -10.42 11.65
CA THR A 129 -9.52 -11.49 11.97
C THR A 129 -10.24 -12.67 12.54
N GLU A 130 -10.17 -13.80 11.86
CA GLU A 130 -10.65 -15.08 12.33
C GLU A 130 -9.51 -15.87 12.95
N ILE A 131 -9.70 -16.34 14.18
CA ILE A 131 -8.71 -17.16 14.89
C ILE A 131 -9.27 -18.56 15.09
N GLU A 132 -8.62 -19.54 14.47
CA GLU A 132 -8.96 -20.97 14.62
C GLU A 132 -7.71 -21.80 14.83
N ARG A 133 -7.69 -22.66 15.86
CA ARG A 133 -6.59 -23.61 16.15
C ARG A 133 -5.19 -22.97 16.13
N ARG A 134 -5.03 -21.80 16.79
CA ARG A 134 -3.79 -21.01 16.84
C ARG A 134 -3.34 -20.45 15.48
N LYS A 135 -4.25 -20.31 14.52
CA LYS A 135 -4.03 -19.69 13.23
C LYS A 135 -4.93 -18.48 13.09
N ALA A 136 -4.39 -17.40 12.56
CA ALA A 136 -5.12 -16.16 12.26
C ALA A 136 -5.26 -15.99 10.76
N LYS A 137 -6.49 -15.74 10.28
CA LYS A 137 -6.81 -15.32 8.93
C LYS A 137 -7.25 -13.87 8.99
N VAL A 138 -6.68 -13.01 8.16
CA VAL A 138 -6.99 -11.58 8.12
C VAL A 138 -7.65 -11.23 6.80
N TYR A 139 -8.84 -10.67 6.86
CA TYR A 139 -9.60 -10.18 5.72
C TYR A 139 -9.67 -8.66 5.78
N TYR A 140 -9.16 -7.99 4.76
CA TYR A 140 -9.27 -6.53 4.62
C TYR A 140 -10.39 -6.22 3.64
N TYR A 141 -11.38 -5.46 4.09
CA TYR A 141 -12.51 -4.99 3.29
C TYR A 141 -12.27 -3.53 2.93
N ALA A 142 -12.08 -3.27 1.64
CA ALA A 142 -11.90 -1.94 1.11
C ALA A 142 -13.17 -1.44 0.43
N HIS A 143 -13.68 -0.29 0.89
CA HIS A 143 -14.82 0.45 0.34
C HIS A 143 -14.31 1.77 -0.22
N PRO A 144 -13.90 1.83 -1.50
CA PRO A 144 -13.35 3.04 -2.11
C PRO A 144 -14.38 4.17 -2.19
N GLY A 145 -15.64 3.83 -2.49
CA GLY A 145 -16.67 4.80 -2.80
C GLY A 145 -16.44 5.46 -4.16
N ARG A 146 -16.99 6.67 -4.35
CA ARG A 146 -16.85 7.41 -5.60
C ARG A 146 -15.47 8.04 -5.74
N GLN A 147 -14.91 7.98 -6.96
CA GLN A 147 -13.65 8.63 -7.29
C GLN A 147 -13.91 10.11 -7.64
N TYR A 148 -13.15 10.99 -7.01
CA TYR A 148 -13.20 12.43 -7.25
C TYR A 148 -12.38 12.80 -8.48
N ARG A 149 -12.87 13.78 -9.26
CA ARG A 149 -12.25 14.24 -10.52
C ARG A 149 -12.05 15.75 -10.50
N ILE A 150 -10.98 16.19 -11.14
CA ILE A 150 -10.65 17.61 -11.26
C ILE A 150 -11.58 18.24 -12.29
N SER A 151 -12.42 19.19 -11.85
CA SER A 151 -13.35 19.93 -12.71
C SER A 151 -12.85 21.31 -13.07
N GLU A 152 -12.00 21.90 -12.23
CA GLU A 152 -11.44 23.23 -12.43
C GLU A 152 -10.03 23.31 -11.87
N VAL A 153 -9.17 24.08 -12.54
CA VAL A 153 -7.82 24.37 -12.06
C VAL A 153 -7.59 25.89 -12.13
N ARG A 154 -7.24 26.50 -11.00
CA ARG A 154 -6.87 27.92 -10.90
C ARG A 154 -5.46 28.05 -10.40
N TYR A 155 -4.66 28.92 -11.00
CA TYR A 155 -3.32 29.25 -10.52
C TYR A 155 -3.35 30.56 -9.73
N LEU A 156 -2.74 30.55 -8.54
CA LEU A 156 -2.67 31.67 -7.63
C LEU A 156 -1.20 31.99 -7.31
N CYS A 157 -0.75 33.16 -7.69
CA CYS A 157 0.60 33.66 -7.38
C CYS A 157 0.53 35.18 -7.16
N LEU A 158 1.27 35.72 -6.20
CA LEU A 158 1.38 37.15 -5.95
C LEU A 158 2.34 37.83 -6.94
N ASP A 159 3.31 37.10 -7.47
CA ASP A 159 4.25 37.55 -8.48
C ASP A 159 3.65 37.29 -9.87
N SER A 160 3.26 38.38 -10.57
CA SER A 160 2.63 38.30 -11.88
C SER A 160 3.58 37.79 -12.98
N VAL A 161 4.89 38.06 -12.87
CA VAL A 161 5.89 37.57 -13.83
C VAL A 161 6.05 36.05 -13.68
N MET A 162 6.22 35.60 -12.46
CA MET A 162 6.27 34.16 -12.14
C MET A 162 5.00 33.41 -12.61
N LEU A 163 3.82 34.01 -12.38
CA LEU A 163 2.56 33.45 -12.85
C LEU A 163 2.52 33.39 -14.38
N GLY A 164 3.00 34.41 -15.05
CA GLY A 164 3.08 34.50 -16.52
C GLY A 164 3.87 33.34 -17.12
N HIS A 165 5.04 33.01 -16.56
CA HIS A 165 5.84 31.84 -16.98
C HIS A 165 5.07 30.52 -16.81
N VAL A 166 4.41 30.32 -15.66
CA VAL A 166 3.65 29.08 -15.39
C VAL A 166 2.45 28.93 -16.32
N LEU A 167 1.73 30.03 -16.60
CA LEU A 167 0.57 30.01 -17.52
C LEU A 167 0.99 29.77 -18.97
N ALA A 168 2.11 30.37 -19.41
CA ALA A 168 2.65 30.15 -20.75
C ALA A 168 3.01 28.68 -21.00
N ASP A 169 3.47 27.99 -19.97
CA ASP A 169 3.80 26.55 -20.02
C ASP A 169 2.63 25.61 -19.64
N SER A 170 1.40 26.12 -19.53
CA SER A 170 0.23 25.37 -19.09
C SER A 170 -0.10 24.14 -19.96
N VAL A 171 0.29 24.14 -21.23
CA VAL A 171 0.15 23.00 -22.15
C VAL A 171 0.86 21.75 -21.60
N ASN A 172 2.00 21.93 -20.94
CA ASN A 172 2.81 20.88 -20.33
C ASN A 172 2.37 20.50 -18.92
N SER A 173 1.29 21.09 -18.39
CA SER A 173 0.76 20.75 -17.07
C SER A 173 0.41 19.26 -16.99
N ALA A 174 0.83 18.61 -15.90
CA ALA A 174 0.45 17.25 -15.60
C ALA A 174 -1.04 17.14 -15.19
N ILE A 175 -1.62 18.25 -14.72
CA ILE A 175 -3.02 18.30 -14.29
C ILE A 175 -3.91 18.59 -15.51
N LYS A 176 -4.85 17.66 -15.78
CA LYS A 176 -5.84 17.81 -16.86
C LYS A 176 -7.25 17.80 -16.29
N LEU A 177 -8.15 18.57 -16.89
CA LEU A 177 -9.57 18.57 -16.49
C LEU A 177 -10.19 17.19 -16.75
N GLY A 178 -11.08 16.76 -15.86
CA GLY A 178 -11.77 15.46 -15.93
C GLY A 178 -10.94 14.26 -15.44
N MET A 179 -9.62 14.42 -15.21
CA MET A 179 -8.82 13.34 -14.67
C MET A 179 -9.15 13.05 -13.19
N PRO A 180 -8.90 11.83 -12.71
CA PRO A 180 -8.99 11.55 -11.28
C PRO A 180 -8.07 12.46 -10.47
N PHE A 181 -8.51 12.84 -9.27
CA PHE A 181 -7.65 13.49 -8.31
C PHE A 181 -6.57 12.50 -7.86
N ASP A 182 -5.31 12.71 -8.26
CA ASP A 182 -4.20 11.82 -7.95
C ASP A 182 -3.03 12.61 -7.33
N ALA A 183 -2.66 12.24 -6.12
CA ALA A 183 -1.58 12.91 -5.39
C ALA A 183 -0.21 12.79 -6.07
N ASN A 184 0.04 11.72 -6.85
CA ASN A 184 1.29 11.56 -7.60
C ASN A 184 1.35 12.59 -8.72
N VAL A 185 0.27 12.74 -9.50
CA VAL A 185 0.18 13.75 -10.57
C VAL A 185 0.36 15.16 -10.01
N LEU A 186 -0.23 15.43 -8.83
CA LEU A 186 -0.02 16.73 -8.16
C LEU A 186 1.44 16.94 -7.76
N ASN A 187 2.14 15.90 -7.31
CA ASN A 187 3.55 16.00 -6.99
C ASN A 187 4.43 16.17 -8.24
N ASP A 188 4.06 15.55 -9.36
CA ASP A 188 4.75 15.71 -10.65
C ASP A 188 4.58 17.15 -11.16
N GLU A 189 3.39 17.72 -11.03
CA GLU A 189 3.13 19.11 -11.37
C GLU A 189 3.93 20.10 -10.52
N ARG A 190 4.07 19.84 -9.20
CA ARG A 190 4.97 20.63 -8.34
C ARG A 190 6.40 20.60 -8.86
N SER A 191 6.87 19.43 -9.26
CA SER A 191 8.24 19.25 -9.76
C SER A 191 8.42 19.95 -11.10
N ARG A 192 7.41 19.89 -12.00
CA ARG A 192 7.40 20.59 -13.28
C ARG A 192 7.50 22.10 -13.08
N ILE A 193 6.62 22.68 -12.27
CA ILE A 193 6.60 24.11 -11.97
C ILE A 193 7.94 24.56 -11.36
N ALA A 194 8.48 23.79 -10.42
CA ALA A 194 9.77 24.13 -9.81
C ALA A 194 10.90 24.13 -10.84
N THR A 195 10.95 23.13 -11.71
CA THR A 195 11.96 23.04 -12.76
C THR A 195 11.82 24.17 -13.79
N LEU A 196 10.59 24.50 -14.18
CA LEU A 196 10.31 25.62 -15.07
C LEU A 196 10.83 26.93 -14.48
N LEU A 197 10.40 27.26 -13.27
CA LEU A 197 10.78 28.52 -12.63
C LEU A 197 12.30 28.63 -12.38
N GLN A 198 12.98 27.53 -12.05
CA GLN A 198 14.44 27.52 -11.95
C GLN A 198 15.12 27.84 -13.28
N ARG A 199 14.58 27.36 -14.40
CA ARG A 199 15.08 27.73 -15.76
C ARG A 199 14.84 29.19 -16.10
N GLU A 200 13.76 29.77 -15.63
CA GLU A 200 13.40 31.19 -15.82
C GLU A 200 14.13 32.10 -14.83
N GLY A 201 15.13 31.61 -14.10
CA GLY A 201 16.02 32.42 -13.25
C GLY A 201 15.67 32.43 -11.76
N TYR A 202 14.59 31.74 -11.34
CA TYR A 202 14.24 31.60 -9.91
C TYR A 202 14.99 30.44 -9.26
N TYR A 203 16.33 30.50 -9.24
CA TYR A 203 17.21 29.37 -8.81
C TYR A 203 16.92 28.82 -7.41
N GLY A 204 16.43 29.65 -6.49
CA GLY A 204 16.05 29.24 -5.14
C GLY A 204 14.65 28.63 -5.03
N PHE A 205 13.89 28.52 -6.13
CA PHE A 205 12.53 28.01 -6.08
C PHE A 205 12.52 26.49 -5.82
N LYS A 206 11.63 26.06 -4.91
CA LYS A 206 11.50 24.65 -4.52
C LYS A 206 10.07 24.19 -4.74
N LYS A 207 9.87 22.88 -5.02
CA LYS A 207 8.55 22.29 -5.23
C LYS A 207 7.61 22.43 -4.01
N GLU A 208 8.17 22.57 -2.81
CA GLU A 208 7.42 22.80 -1.57
C GLU A 208 6.70 24.15 -1.53
N TYR A 209 7.12 25.10 -2.38
CA TYR A 209 6.45 26.40 -2.54
C TYR A 209 5.16 26.31 -3.38
N VAL A 210 4.94 25.19 -4.05
CA VAL A 210 3.69 24.88 -4.75
C VAL A 210 2.79 24.06 -3.83
N THR A 211 1.64 24.63 -3.47
CA THR A 211 0.64 23.97 -2.62
C THR A 211 -0.69 23.92 -3.32
N TYR A 212 -1.54 22.97 -2.94
CA TYR A 212 -2.87 22.77 -3.51
C TYR A 212 -3.94 23.03 -2.48
N ILE A 213 -5.00 23.70 -2.90
CA ILE A 213 -6.25 23.81 -2.18
C ILE A 213 -7.29 23.14 -3.05
N ALA A 214 -7.91 22.08 -2.55
CA ALA A 214 -8.98 21.36 -3.21
C ALA A 214 -10.31 21.72 -2.52
N ASP A 215 -11.28 22.17 -3.28
CA ASP A 215 -12.63 22.43 -2.80
C ASP A 215 -13.60 21.50 -3.52
N THR A 216 -14.57 20.97 -2.77
CA THR A 216 -15.60 20.07 -3.28
C THR A 216 -16.97 20.56 -2.84
N ALA A 217 -17.87 20.76 -3.79
CA ALA A 217 -19.26 21.09 -3.47
C ALA A 217 -19.92 19.93 -2.71
N ARG A 218 -20.89 20.27 -1.85
CA ARG A 218 -21.64 19.27 -1.09
C ARG A 218 -22.33 18.30 -2.07
N ASN A 219 -22.12 17.00 -1.89
CA ASN A 219 -22.64 15.90 -2.73
C ASN A 219 -22.08 15.81 -4.16
N SER A 220 -21.07 16.60 -4.52
CA SER A 220 -20.34 16.44 -5.78
C SER A 220 -19.09 15.58 -5.62
N THR A 221 -18.65 14.97 -6.70
CA THR A 221 -17.33 14.33 -6.85
C THR A 221 -16.38 15.21 -7.65
N ASP A 222 -16.81 16.43 -8.02
CA ASP A 222 -16.01 17.39 -8.74
C ASP A 222 -15.13 18.19 -7.78
N VAL A 223 -13.87 18.34 -8.14
CA VAL A 223 -12.87 19.06 -7.37
C VAL A 223 -12.46 20.30 -8.11
N ALA A 224 -12.77 21.46 -7.55
CA ALA A 224 -12.16 22.72 -7.95
C ALA A 224 -10.81 22.85 -7.24
N MET A 225 -9.72 22.95 -8.01
CA MET A 225 -8.38 22.97 -7.49
C MET A 225 -7.72 24.34 -7.69
N SER A 226 -7.15 24.89 -6.61
CA SER A 226 -6.30 26.07 -6.67
C SER A 226 -4.85 25.68 -6.44
N VAL A 227 -4.00 25.95 -7.44
CA VAL A 227 -2.55 25.77 -7.40
C VAL A 227 -1.95 27.06 -6.86
N ARG A 228 -1.51 27.06 -5.61
CA ARG A 228 -0.91 28.23 -4.97
C ARG A 228 0.61 28.16 -5.08
N ILE A 229 1.20 29.17 -5.71
CA ILE A 229 2.64 29.34 -5.92
C ILE A 229 3.13 30.46 -5.01
N ARG A 230 4.09 30.18 -4.13
CA ARG A 230 4.67 31.15 -3.21
C ARG A 230 6.06 31.56 -3.68
N SER A 231 6.36 32.85 -3.62
CA SER A 231 7.74 33.31 -3.76
C SER A 231 8.52 33.05 -2.48
N GLY A 232 9.75 32.54 -2.58
CA GLY A 232 10.59 32.16 -1.44
C GLY A 232 10.97 33.30 -0.48
N ASN A 233 10.69 34.56 -0.84
CA ASN A 233 11.04 35.77 -0.07
C ASN A 233 9.84 36.39 0.69
N MET A 234 8.67 35.74 0.69
CA MET A 234 7.49 36.30 1.35
C MET A 234 7.36 35.82 2.79
N THR A 235 7.47 36.77 3.73
CA THR A 235 7.06 36.58 5.13
C THR A 235 5.56 36.28 5.19
N GLN A 236 5.15 35.44 6.14
CA GLN A 236 3.76 34.95 6.31
C GLN A 236 2.66 36.02 6.32
N ASN A 237 2.99 37.29 6.53
CA ASN A 237 2.05 38.41 6.60
C ASN A 237 1.54 38.91 5.24
N ALA A 238 2.12 38.49 4.13
CA ALA A 238 1.69 38.90 2.77
C ALA A 238 0.58 37.95 2.19
N GLU A 239 0.21 36.89 2.88
CA GLU A 239 -0.75 35.88 2.39
C GLU A 239 -2.22 36.34 2.34
N GLN A 240 -2.54 37.54 2.87
CA GLN A 240 -3.93 38.06 2.91
C GLN A 240 -4.35 38.83 1.65
N GLY A 241 -3.45 39.12 0.74
CA GLY A 241 -3.76 39.74 -0.54
C GLY A 241 -4.17 38.70 -1.59
N ARG A 242 -5.46 38.57 -1.86
CA ARG A 242 -6.00 37.70 -2.90
C ARG A 242 -5.82 38.33 -4.28
N ALA A 243 -4.84 37.89 -5.04
CA ALA A 243 -4.87 38.02 -6.51
C ALA A 243 -5.36 36.67 -7.08
N VAL A 244 -6.59 36.62 -7.58
CA VAL A 244 -7.16 35.50 -8.32
C VAL A 244 -6.99 35.79 -9.79
N TYR A 245 -6.24 34.93 -10.49
CA TYR A 245 -6.11 34.98 -11.94
C TYR A 245 -6.79 33.73 -12.51
N THR A 246 -7.76 33.96 -13.40
CA THR A 246 -8.48 32.91 -14.16
C THR A 246 -7.73 32.52 -15.42
#